data_8bbe1835e7589e6285e049793e92acf5
#
_entry.id   8bbe1835e7589e6285e049793e92acf5
#
_cell.length_a   1.000
_cell.length_b   1.000
_cell.length_c   1.000
_cell.angle_alpha   90.00
_cell.angle_beta   90.00
_cell.angle_gamma   90.00
#
_symmetry.space_group_name_H-M   'P 1'
#
loop_
_entity.id
_entity.type
_entity.pdbx_description
1 polymer ?
#
loop_
_entity_poly.entity_id
_entity_poly.type
_entity_poly.pdbx_seq_one_letter_code
_entity_poly.pdbx_strand_id
1 'polypeptide(L)'
;GTAVLAKNDGIVEKVDADHVEVRNAQGAVDNYSLVKFARSNAGTCINQRPIVEVGENVKAGQVLADGPAMRNGEISLGKNALIGFMTWEGYNYEDAVLLNEKIVREDVYTSIHIEEYETESRDTKLGPEEITRDIPNVSEDALKDLDERGIIRIGAEVKSGDILVGKVTPKGETELTAEERLLRAIFGEKAREVRDTSLRVPHGAYGIIVDVKVFTPENSDEL
;
A
#
# COMPACT_ATOMS: atom_id res chain seq x y z
N GLY A 1 -11.40 9.77 14.86
CA GLY A 1 -12.10 10.15 13.67
C GLY A 1 -11.47 11.38 13.04
N THR A 2 -11.21 11.28 11.77
CA THR A 2 -10.52 12.32 11.03
C THR A 2 -11.42 12.79 9.89
N ALA A 3 -12.53 13.44 10.25
CA ALA A 3 -13.36 14.15 9.29
C ALA A 3 -12.69 15.46 8.88
N VAL A 4 -12.92 15.89 7.66
CA VAL A 4 -12.51 17.22 7.19
C VAL A 4 -13.65 18.19 7.44
N LEU A 5 -13.35 19.24 8.20
CA LEU A 5 -14.32 20.27 8.56
C LEU A 5 -14.08 21.56 7.80
N ALA A 6 -15.14 22.24 7.39
CA ALA A 6 -15.04 23.56 6.78
C ALA A 6 -14.51 24.58 7.77
N LYS A 7 -13.52 25.36 7.38
CA LYS A 7 -12.95 26.44 8.21
C LYS A 7 -13.84 27.68 8.19
N ASN A 8 -14.48 27.94 7.06
CA ASN A 8 -15.31 29.14 6.83
C ASN A 8 -16.61 28.75 6.14
N ASP A 9 -17.60 29.63 6.22
CA ASP A 9 -18.80 29.55 5.40
C ASP A 9 -18.42 29.77 3.92
N GLY A 10 -19.08 29.10 3.02
CA GLY A 10 -18.81 29.24 1.60
C GLY A 10 -19.62 28.35 0.70
N ILE A 11 -19.24 28.33 -0.56
CA ILE A 11 -19.85 27.51 -1.61
C ILE A 11 -18.80 26.57 -2.17
N VAL A 12 -19.15 25.29 -2.27
CA VAL A 12 -18.25 24.27 -2.84
C VAL A 12 -18.09 24.51 -4.34
N GLU A 13 -16.87 24.76 -4.79
CA GLU A 13 -16.54 24.99 -6.22
C GLU A 13 -16.04 23.74 -6.93
N LYS A 14 -15.26 22.91 -6.23
CA LYS A 14 -14.65 21.74 -6.83
C LYS A 14 -14.59 20.60 -5.83
N VAL A 15 -14.93 19.41 -6.30
CA VAL A 15 -14.85 18.16 -5.53
C VAL A 15 -14.18 17.10 -6.38
N ASP A 16 -13.05 16.61 -5.93
CA ASP A 16 -12.36 15.46 -6.50
C ASP A 16 -12.20 14.38 -5.42
N ALA A 17 -11.70 13.22 -5.83
CA ALA A 17 -11.44 12.13 -4.88
C ALA A 17 -10.43 12.51 -3.80
N ASP A 18 -9.52 13.42 -4.09
CA ASP A 18 -8.39 13.80 -3.23
C ASP A 18 -8.44 15.22 -2.71
N HIS A 19 -9.38 16.06 -3.14
CA HIS A 19 -9.51 17.40 -2.58
C HIS A 19 -10.89 18.03 -2.77
N VAL A 20 -11.18 19.03 -1.94
CA VAL A 20 -12.38 19.85 -1.99
C VAL A 20 -11.95 21.31 -1.97
N GLU A 21 -12.52 22.13 -2.84
CA GLU A 21 -12.30 23.57 -2.87
C GLU A 21 -13.61 24.30 -2.52
N VAL A 22 -13.53 25.22 -1.56
CA VAL A 22 -14.66 26.02 -1.11
C VAL A 22 -14.30 27.49 -1.23
N ARG A 23 -15.13 28.25 -1.97
CA ARG A 23 -15.00 29.72 -2.01
C ARG A 23 -15.69 30.31 -0.80
N ASN A 24 -14.93 30.96 0.06
CA ASN A 24 -15.47 31.56 1.28
C ASN A 24 -16.12 32.94 1.01
N ALA A 25 -16.75 33.50 2.03
CA ALA A 25 -17.46 34.78 1.94
C ALA A 25 -16.54 35.96 1.61
N GLN A 26 -15.24 35.87 1.87
CA GLN A 26 -14.24 36.88 1.52
C GLN A 26 -13.74 36.75 0.08
N GLY A 27 -14.22 35.78 -0.68
CA GLY A 27 -13.82 35.54 -2.06
C GLY A 27 -12.55 34.71 -2.24
N ALA A 28 -11.92 34.28 -1.17
CA ALA A 28 -10.78 33.37 -1.21
C ALA A 28 -11.21 31.92 -1.36
N VAL A 29 -10.37 31.08 -1.92
CA VAL A 29 -10.61 29.65 -2.05
C VAL A 29 -9.90 28.90 -0.94
N ASP A 30 -10.66 28.20 -0.11
CA ASP A 30 -10.13 27.27 0.87
C ASP A 30 -9.96 25.90 0.21
N ASN A 31 -8.75 25.38 0.20
CA ASN A 31 -8.44 24.08 -0.38
C ASN A 31 -8.21 23.04 0.72
N TYR A 32 -8.95 21.93 0.63
CA TYR A 32 -8.88 20.82 1.58
C TYR A 32 -8.33 19.59 0.88
N SER A 33 -7.12 19.19 1.22
CA SER A 33 -6.52 17.94 0.73
C SER A 33 -7.03 16.78 1.56
N LEU A 34 -7.49 15.73 0.89
CA LEU A 34 -8.02 14.53 1.54
C LEU A 34 -6.92 13.48 1.67
N VAL A 35 -6.90 12.79 2.80
CA VAL A 35 -6.00 11.65 3.00
C VAL A 35 -6.56 10.45 2.24
N LYS A 36 -5.73 9.86 1.39
CA LYS A 36 -6.11 8.71 0.54
C LYS A 36 -5.22 7.52 0.85
N PHE A 37 -5.83 6.39 1.23
CA PHE A 37 -5.17 5.10 1.41
C PHE A 37 -3.89 5.17 2.25
N ALA A 38 -3.92 5.91 3.36
CA ALA A 38 -2.82 5.99 4.30
C ALA A 38 -2.90 4.84 5.31
N ARG A 39 -1.75 4.37 5.77
CA ARG A 39 -1.68 3.33 6.80
C ARG A 39 -1.80 3.96 8.19
N SER A 40 -2.74 3.45 9.00
CA SER A 40 -2.78 3.76 10.43
C SER A 40 -1.69 2.98 11.19
N ASN A 41 -1.47 3.32 12.45
CA ASN A 41 -0.51 2.60 13.30
C ASN A 41 -0.84 1.11 13.44
N ALA A 42 -2.10 0.74 13.35
CA ALA A 42 -2.56 -0.65 13.42
C ALA A 42 -2.66 -1.35 12.04
N GLY A 43 -2.21 -0.70 10.97
CA GLY A 43 -2.26 -1.25 9.62
C GLY A 43 -3.61 -1.12 8.93
N THR A 44 -4.56 -0.41 9.51
CA THR A 44 -5.86 -0.17 8.88
C THR A 44 -5.76 0.97 7.86
N CYS A 45 -6.71 1.01 6.94
CA CYS A 45 -6.74 2.02 5.88
C CYS A 45 -7.41 3.30 6.37
N ILE A 46 -6.69 4.42 6.28
CA ILE A 46 -7.24 5.76 6.47
C ILE A 46 -7.53 6.33 5.09
N ASN A 47 -8.80 6.56 4.79
CA ASN A 47 -9.23 7.09 3.52
C ASN A 47 -10.38 8.07 3.75
N GLN A 48 -10.20 9.33 3.34
CA GLN A 48 -11.23 10.36 3.45
C GLN A 48 -11.99 10.47 2.14
N ARG A 49 -13.31 10.51 2.25
CA ARG A 49 -14.22 10.60 1.10
C ARG A 49 -15.07 11.84 1.19
N PRO A 50 -15.13 12.69 0.13
CA PRO A 50 -15.98 13.87 0.14
C PRO A 50 -17.46 13.47 0.21
N ILE A 51 -18.23 14.23 1.00
CA ILE A 51 -19.68 14.05 1.15
C ILE A 51 -20.48 15.26 0.67
N VAL A 52 -19.80 16.25 0.10
CA VAL A 52 -20.42 17.47 -0.44
C VAL A 52 -20.34 17.46 -1.97
N GLU A 53 -21.25 18.22 -2.58
CA GLU A 53 -21.31 18.35 -4.03
C GLU A 53 -21.00 19.79 -4.45
N VAL A 54 -20.57 19.96 -5.69
CA VAL A 54 -20.32 21.28 -6.29
C VAL A 54 -21.60 22.12 -6.25
N GLY A 55 -21.47 23.37 -5.80
CA GLY A 55 -22.59 24.30 -5.67
C GLY A 55 -23.28 24.27 -4.32
N GLU A 56 -22.94 23.34 -3.44
CA GLU A 56 -23.51 23.23 -2.11
C GLU A 56 -23.00 24.35 -1.19
N ASN A 57 -23.91 24.93 -0.41
CA ASN A 57 -23.54 25.89 0.62
C ASN A 57 -23.09 25.14 1.88
N VAL A 58 -21.95 25.51 2.40
CA VAL A 58 -21.38 24.93 3.62
C VAL A 58 -21.16 26.01 4.67
N LYS A 59 -21.25 25.62 5.94
CA LYS A 59 -20.99 26.47 7.08
C LYS A 59 -19.71 26.07 7.78
N ALA A 60 -19.06 27.00 8.44
CA ALA A 60 -17.90 26.73 9.27
C ALA A 60 -18.22 25.61 10.29
N GLY A 61 -17.34 24.62 10.38
CA GLY A 61 -17.52 23.43 11.22
C GLY A 61 -18.35 22.31 10.60
N GLN A 62 -18.92 22.52 9.41
CA GLN A 62 -19.61 21.45 8.68
C GLN A 62 -18.62 20.42 8.15
N VAL A 63 -19.01 19.13 8.16
CA VAL A 63 -18.19 18.05 7.63
C VAL A 63 -18.21 18.10 6.10
N LEU A 64 -17.04 18.16 5.49
CA LEU A 64 -16.85 18.16 4.04
C LEU A 64 -16.47 16.76 3.53
N ALA A 65 -15.77 15.98 4.33
CA ALA A 65 -15.37 14.62 3.98
C ALA A 65 -15.40 13.73 5.21
N ASP A 66 -15.90 12.50 5.02
CA ASP A 66 -15.90 11.45 6.04
C ASP A 66 -14.54 10.76 6.11
N GLY A 67 -14.08 10.49 7.32
CA GLY A 67 -12.91 9.67 7.59
C GLY A 67 -13.26 8.17 7.68
N PRO A 68 -12.32 7.35 8.15
CA PRO A 68 -12.56 5.92 8.35
C PRO A 68 -13.63 5.68 9.42
N ALA A 69 -14.46 4.67 9.20
CA ALA A 69 -15.58 4.30 10.07
C ALA A 69 -16.53 5.46 10.38
N MET A 70 -16.79 6.29 9.38
CA MET A 70 -17.71 7.42 9.48
C MET A 70 -18.73 7.41 8.35
N ARG A 71 -19.92 7.93 8.63
CA ARG A 71 -20.96 8.17 7.63
C ARG A 71 -21.69 9.46 7.95
N ASN A 72 -21.70 10.38 6.99
CA ASN A 72 -22.34 11.71 7.13
C ASN A 72 -21.89 12.46 8.39
N GLY A 73 -20.60 12.39 8.70
CA GLY A 73 -20.02 13.05 9.86
C GLY A 73 -20.19 12.35 11.20
N GLU A 74 -20.88 11.22 11.22
CA GLU A 74 -21.13 10.44 12.44
C GLU A 74 -20.32 9.13 12.44
N ILE A 75 -20.00 8.64 13.65
CA ILE A 75 -19.32 7.37 13.84
C ILE A 75 -20.19 6.22 13.32
N SER A 76 -19.62 5.34 12.50
CA SER A 76 -20.27 4.17 11.94
C SER A 76 -19.30 2.98 12.03
N LEU A 77 -19.29 2.31 13.19
CA LEU A 77 -18.34 1.25 13.54
C LEU A 77 -18.88 -0.13 13.18
N GLY A 78 -19.21 -0.34 11.95
CA GLY A 78 -19.67 -1.65 11.49
C GLY A 78 -21.14 -1.64 11.12
N LYS A 79 -21.77 -2.82 11.22
CA LYS A 79 -23.13 -3.05 10.75
C LYS A 79 -23.92 -3.86 11.75
N ASN A 80 -25.16 -3.46 12.00
CA ASN A 80 -26.10 -4.29 12.75
C ASN A 80 -26.53 -5.48 11.90
N ALA A 81 -26.28 -6.68 12.38
CA ALA A 81 -26.64 -7.91 11.70
C ALA A 81 -27.80 -8.62 12.39
N LEU A 82 -28.67 -9.25 11.63
CA LEU A 82 -29.67 -10.17 12.17
C LEU A 82 -28.98 -11.51 12.45
N ILE A 83 -29.02 -11.96 13.69
CA ILE A 83 -28.35 -13.18 14.13
C ILE A 83 -29.41 -14.19 14.61
N GLY A 84 -29.31 -15.41 14.11
CA GLY A 84 -30.08 -16.56 14.60
C GLY A 84 -29.19 -17.50 15.39
N PHE A 85 -29.65 -17.93 16.55
CA PHE A 85 -28.96 -18.91 17.39
C PHE A 85 -29.63 -20.27 17.24
N MET A 86 -29.01 -21.16 16.47
CA MET A 86 -29.51 -22.52 16.25
C MET A 86 -28.36 -23.41 15.75
N THR A 87 -28.55 -24.71 15.88
CA THR A 87 -27.67 -25.68 15.22
C THR A 87 -28.08 -25.82 13.75
N TRP A 88 -27.09 -25.82 12.86
CA TRP A 88 -27.31 -25.96 11.42
C TRP A 88 -26.39 -27.03 10.83
N GLU A 89 -26.85 -28.25 10.77
CA GLU A 89 -26.16 -29.38 10.11
C GLU A 89 -24.67 -29.54 10.50
N GLY A 90 -24.30 -29.09 11.68
CA GLY A 90 -22.91 -29.12 12.18
C GLY A 90 -21.96 -28.09 11.62
N TYR A 91 -22.39 -27.27 10.65
CA TYR A 91 -21.52 -26.26 10.02
C TYR A 91 -21.19 -25.06 10.91
N ASN A 92 -21.90 -24.91 12.02
CA ASN A 92 -21.63 -23.86 13.01
C ASN A 92 -21.18 -24.44 14.36
N TYR A 93 -20.50 -25.58 14.34
CA TYR A 93 -19.95 -26.24 15.53
C TYR A 93 -18.78 -25.41 16.09
N GLU A 94 -18.74 -25.30 17.43
CA GLU A 94 -17.76 -24.47 18.19
C GLU A 94 -17.76 -23.01 17.74
N ASP A 95 -16.61 -22.52 17.23
CA ASP A 95 -16.40 -21.13 16.81
C ASP A 95 -16.80 -20.86 15.35
N ALA A 96 -17.33 -21.87 14.66
CA ALA A 96 -17.76 -21.72 13.28
C ALA A 96 -19.06 -20.92 13.18
N VAL A 97 -19.17 -20.11 12.17
CA VAL A 97 -20.31 -19.23 11.91
C VAL A 97 -20.75 -19.38 10.46
N LEU A 98 -22.05 -19.47 10.25
CA LEU A 98 -22.65 -19.40 8.92
C LEU A 98 -22.98 -17.95 8.60
N LEU A 99 -22.62 -17.51 7.40
CA LEU A 99 -22.92 -16.17 6.92
C LEU A 99 -23.81 -16.25 5.68
N ASN A 100 -24.74 -15.31 5.57
CA ASN A 100 -25.49 -15.12 4.34
C ASN A 100 -24.54 -14.66 3.24
N GLU A 101 -24.65 -15.24 2.04
CA GLU A 101 -23.83 -14.87 0.88
C GLU A 101 -23.87 -13.36 0.56
N LYS A 102 -24.98 -12.70 0.86
CA LYS A 102 -25.15 -11.27 0.69
C LYS A 102 -24.10 -10.45 1.46
N ILE A 103 -23.71 -10.89 2.66
CA ILE A 103 -22.69 -10.26 3.48
C ILE A 103 -21.35 -10.24 2.76
N VAL A 104 -21.01 -11.36 2.10
CA VAL A 104 -19.76 -11.47 1.33
C VAL A 104 -19.85 -10.66 0.03
N ARG A 105 -20.96 -10.76 -0.66
CA ARG A 105 -21.16 -10.08 -1.95
C ARG A 105 -21.19 -8.55 -1.82
N GLU A 106 -21.74 -8.01 -0.75
CA GLU A 106 -21.85 -6.57 -0.50
C GLU A 106 -20.71 -6.01 0.35
N ASP A 107 -19.68 -6.81 0.62
CA ASP A 107 -18.51 -6.40 1.41
C ASP A 107 -18.86 -5.80 2.79
N VAL A 108 -19.88 -6.35 3.45
CA VAL A 108 -20.41 -5.78 4.71
C VAL A 108 -19.37 -5.77 5.83
N TYR A 109 -18.57 -6.86 5.94
CA TYR A 109 -17.51 -7.00 6.93
C TYR A 109 -16.12 -7.06 6.32
N THR A 110 -15.96 -6.51 5.14
CA THR A 110 -14.67 -6.45 4.45
C THR A 110 -13.83 -5.31 5.00
N SER A 111 -12.60 -5.60 5.33
CA SER A 111 -11.63 -4.62 5.80
C SER A 111 -10.46 -4.51 4.84
N ILE A 112 -9.87 -3.33 4.77
CA ILE A 112 -8.66 -3.06 3.99
C ILE A 112 -7.53 -2.87 4.99
N HIS A 113 -6.46 -3.62 4.79
CA HIS A 113 -5.24 -3.50 5.58
C HIS A 113 -4.12 -3.05 4.67
N ILE A 114 -3.33 -2.09 5.13
CA ILE A 114 -2.15 -1.61 4.43
C ILE A 114 -0.93 -2.05 5.22
N GLU A 115 -0.08 -2.84 4.59
CA GLU A 115 1.16 -3.30 5.16
C GLU A 115 2.34 -2.59 4.53
N GLU A 116 3.37 -2.35 5.32
CA GLU A 116 4.57 -1.65 4.91
C GLU A 116 5.73 -2.62 4.89
N TYR A 117 6.42 -2.68 3.76
CA TYR A 117 7.63 -3.48 3.58
C TYR A 117 8.77 -2.55 3.24
N GLU A 118 9.89 -2.71 3.93
CA GLU A 118 11.07 -1.90 3.69
C GLU A 118 12.31 -2.74 3.46
N THR A 119 13.22 -2.21 2.69
CA THR A 119 14.55 -2.78 2.49
C THR A 119 15.55 -1.66 2.31
N GLU A 120 16.77 -1.93 2.59
CA GLU A 120 17.87 -0.98 2.41
C GLU A 120 19.06 -1.65 1.74
N SER A 121 19.83 -0.86 1.02
CA SER A 121 21.09 -1.28 0.45
C SER A 121 22.22 -0.90 1.42
N ARG A 122 22.90 -1.91 1.94
CA ARG A 122 23.96 -1.75 2.94
C ARG A 122 25.33 -2.03 2.34
N ASP A 123 26.36 -1.44 2.93
CA ASP A 123 27.73 -1.83 2.64
C ASP A 123 28.07 -3.15 3.35
N THR A 124 28.63 -4.08 2.60
CA THR A 124 29.11 -5.35 3.14
C THR A 124 30.64 -5.43 3.03
N LYS A 125 31.25 -6.37 3.71
CA LYS A 125 32.70 -6.60 3.62
C LYS A 125 33.19 -6.94 2.21
N LEU A 126 32.28 -7.47 1.39
CA LEU A 126 32.56 -7.89 0.01
C LEU A 126 32.20 -6.83 -1.03
N GLY A 127 31.63 -5.70 -0.60
CA GLY A 127 31.18 -4.63 -1.43
C GLY A 127 29.76 -4.16 -1.07
N PRO A 128 29.29 -3.07 -1.70
CA PRO A 128 27.96 -2.57 -1.44
C PRO A 128 26.88 -3.46 -2.06
N GLU A 129 25.76 -3.58 -1.38
CA GLU A 129 24.54 -4.11 -1.98
C GLU A 129 24.02 -3.13 -3.02
N GLU A 130 23.32 -3.63 -4.01
CA GLU A 130 22.77 -2.81 -5.08
C GLU A 130 21.26 -3.09 -5.25
N ILE A 131 20.49 -2.02 -5.30
CA ILE A 131 19.08 -2.10 -5.71
C ILE A 131 19.06 -1.98 -7.22
N THR A 132 18.61 -3.03 -7.89
CA THR A 132 18.69 -3.16 -9.34
C THR A 132 17.60 -4.07 -9.90
N ARG A 133 17.25 -3.86 -11.16
CA ARG A 133 16.38 -4.75 -11.93
C ARG A 133 17.15 -5.99 -12.47
N ASP A 134 18.45 -5.91 -12.52
CA ASP A 134 19.33 -6.98 -13.03
C ASP A 134 19.60 -8.01 -11.93
N ILE A 135 18.71 -8.98 -11.81
CA ILE A 135 18.71 -10.02 -10.79
C ILE A 135 19.05 -11.37 -11.44
N PRO A 136 20.00 -12.15 -10.90
CA PRO A 136 20.33 -13.44 -11.46
C PRO A 136 19.19 -14.46 -11.31
N ASN A 137 19.03 -15.32 -12.33
CA ASN A 137 18.09 -16.45 -12.35
C ASN A 137 16.62 -16.05 -12.14
N VAL A 138 16.23 -14.87 -12.62
CA VAL A 138 14.85 -14.38 -12.59
C VAL A 138 14.36 -14.14 -14.00
N SER A 139 13.17 -14.63 -14.32
CA SER A 139 12.56 -14.45 -15.64
C SER A 139 12.13 -13.00 -15.89
N GLU A 140 12.07 -12.61 -17.15
CA GLU A 140 11.55 -11.29 -17.53
C GLU A 140 10.09 -11.07 -17.07
N ASP A 141 9.30 -12.14 -17.04
CA ASP A 141 7.92 -12.06 -16.56
C ASP A 141 7.84 -11.69 -15.08
N ALA A 142 8.76 -12.17 -14.26
CA ALA A 142 8.86 -11.80 -12.85
C ALA A 142 9.31 -10.34 -12.63
N LEU A 143 9.94 -9.72 -13.63
CA LEU A 143 10.44 -8.35 -13.58
C LEU A 143 9.50 -7.33 -14.21
N LYS A 144 8.39 -7.76 -14.78
CA LYS A 144 7.50 -6.89 -15.59
C LYS A 144 6.96 -5.66 -14.87
N ASP A 145 6.73 -5.76 -13.56
CA ASP A 145 6.17 -4.65 -12.75
C ASP A 145 7.24 -3.82 -12.05
N LEU A 146 8.51 -4.14 -12.23
CA LEU A 146 9.62 -3.36 -11.71
C LEU A 146 10.00 -2.25 -12.69
N ASP A 147 10.33 -1.08 -12.14
CA ASP A 147 10.83 0.03 -12.92
C ASP A 147 12.33 -0.18 -13.29
N GLU A 148 12.93 0.81 -13.94
CA GLU A 148 14.34 0.77 -14.35
C GLU A 148 15.30 0.64 -13.16
N ARG A 149 14.90 1.08 -11.99
CA ARG A 149 15.68 1.00 -10.76
C ARG A 149 15.52 -0.34 -10.03
N GLY A 150 14.58 -1.18 -10.49
CA GLY A 150 14.24 -2.44 -9.82
C GLY A 150 13.21 -2.31 -8.72
N ILE A 151 12.48 -1.21 -8.66
CA ILE A 151 11.44 -0.93 -7.66
C ILE A 151 10.07 -1.12 -8.31
N ILE A 152 9.14 -1.76 -7.58
CA ILE A 152 7.82 -2.04 -8.11
C ILE A 152 7.03 -0.75 -8.34
N ARG A 153 6.22 -0.72 -9.41
CA ARG A 153 5.35 0.41 -9.72
C ARG A 153 4.10 0.46 -8.84
N ILE A 154 3.61 1.66 -8.59
CA ILE A 154 2.32 1.86 -7.92
C ILE A 154 1.21 1.32 -8.82
N GLY A 155 0.23 0.63 -8.21
CA GLY A 155 -0.88 0.01 -8.92
C GLY A 155 -0.64 -1.43 -9.35
N ALA A 156 0.57 -1.97 -9.17
CA ALA A 156 0.87 -3.36 -9.48
C ALA A 156 0.12 -4.31 -8.55
N GLU A 157 -0.46 -5.36 -9.12
CA GLU A 157 -1.02 -6.47 -8.34
C GLU A 157 0.10 -7.46 -8.00
N VAL A 158 0.22 -7.77 -6.73
CA VAL A 158 1.26 -8.67 -6.22
C VAL A 158 0.68 -9.82 -5.42
N LYS A 159 1.38 -10.92 -5.44
CA LYS A 159 1.08 -12.14 -4.67
C LYS A 159 2.34 -12.65 -4.01
N SER A 160 2.19 -13.64 -3.15
CA SER A 160 3.30 -14.30 -2.45
C SER A 160 4.44 -14.66 -3.41
N GLY A 161 5.65 -14.26 -3.08
CA GLY A 161 6.86 -14.51 -3.85
C GLY A 161 7.20 -13.48 -4.91
N ASP A 162 6.30 -12.57 -5.26
CA ASP A 162 6.57 -11.51 -6.22
C ASP A 162 7.62 -10.53 -5.68
N ILE A 163 8.47 -10.01 -6.56
CA ILE A 163 9.55 -9.10 -6.20
C ILE A 163 8.99 -7.70 -6.02
N LEU A 164 9.23 -7.10 -4.85
CA LEU A 164 8.88 -5.71 -4.55
C LEU A 164 10.06 -4.77 -4.86
N VAL A 165 11.24 -5.14 -4.42
CA VAL A 165 12.48 -4.39 -4.68
C VAL A 165 13.57 -5.38 -5.06
N GLY A 166 14.09 -5.24 -6.26
CA GLY A 166 15.21 -6.05 -6.72
C GLY A 166 16.50 -5.61 -6.04
N LYS A 167 17.15 -6.53 -5.33
CA LYS A 167 18.40 -6.27 -4.64
C LYS A 167 19.34 -7.45 -4.80
N VAL A 168 20.59 -7.15 -4.99
CA VAL A 168 21.66 -8.15 -5.08
C VAL A 168 22.77 -7.84 -4.08
N THR A 169 23.33 -8.89 -3.52
CA THR A 169 24.42 -8.80 -2.53
C THR A 169 25.66 -9.51 -3.08
N PRO A 170 26.86 -8.92 -2.98
CA PRO A 170 28.07 -9.59 -3.44
C PRO A 170 28.31 -10.91 -2.71
N LYS A 171 28.77 -11.93 -3.46
CA LYS A 171 29.18 -13.22 -2.92
C LYS A 171 30.68 -13.26 -2.65
N GLY A 172 31.07 -13.95 -1.55
CA GLY A 172 32.46 -14.35 -1.34
C GLY A 172 32.86 -15.55 -2.19
N GLU A 173 34.16 -15.75 -2.38
CA GLU A 173 34.69 -16.89 -3.14
C GLU A 173 34.26 -18.25 -2.57
N THR A 174 34.02 -18.32 -1.27
CA THR A 174 33.58 -19.55 -0.59
C THR A 174 32.09 -19.87 -0.83
N GLU A 175 31.30 -18.90 -1.26
CA GLU A 175 29.86 -19.05 -1.54
C GLU A 175 29.58 -19.44 -2.99
N LEU A 176 30.60 -19.45 -3.85
CA LEU A 176 30.46 -19.82 -5.25
C LEU A 176 30.23 -21.33 -5.39
N THR A 177 29.25 -21.71 -6.20
CA THR A 177 29.08 -23.11 -6.61
C THR A 177 30.21 -23.53 -7.55
N ALA A 178 30.39 -24.83 -7.71
CA ALA A 178 31.41 -25.34 -8.66
C ALA A 178 31.19 -24.84 -10.08
N GLU A 179 29.93 -24.70 -10.52
CA GLU A 179 29.54 -24.16 -11.81
C GLU A 179 29.89 -22.68 -11.94
N GLU A 180 29.64 -21.89 -10.92
CA GLU A 180 29.96 -20.45 -10.87
C GLU A 180 31.50 -20.25 -10.92
N ARG A 181 32.27 -21.07 -10.22
CA ARG A 181 33.75 -21.05 -10.28
C ARG A 181 34.27 -21.36 -11.66
N LEU A 182 33.66 -22.33 -12.34
CA LEU A 182 34.03 -22.69 -13.69
C LEU A 182 33.72 -21.55 -14.67
N LEU A 183 32.55 -20.94 -14.58
CA LEU A 183 32.17 -19.79 -15.41
C LEU A 183 33.12 -18.60 -15.17
N ARG A 184 33.53 -18.37 -13.94
CA ARG A 184 34.49 -17.31 -13.59
C ARG A 184 35.87 -17.61 -14.23
N ALA A 185 36.29 -18.85 -14.21
CA ALA A 185 37.57 -19.28 -14.84
C ALA A 185 37.56 -19.12 -16.35
N ILE A 186 36.41 -19.37 -17.01
CA ILE A 186 36.26 -19.32 -18.47
C ILE A 186 36.00 -17.90 -18.96
N PHE A 187 35.12 -17.13 -18.31
CA PHE A 187 34.65 -15.82 -18.74
C PHE A 187 35.26 -14.62 -17.98
N GLY A 188 36.18 -14.90 -17.03
CA GLY A 188 36.81 -13.88 -16.22
C GLY A 188 35.84 -13.21 -15.21
N GLU A 189 36.21 -12.02 -14.70
CA GLU A 189 35.42 -11.30 -13.70
C GLU A 189 34.05 -10.78 -14.20
N LYS A 190 33.70 -11.04 -15.44
CA LYS A 190 32.42 -10.65 -16.04
C LYS A 190 31.24 -11.51 -15.58
N ALA A 191 31.49 -12.66 -14.98
CA ALA A 191 30.42 -13.43 -14.34
C ALA A 191 30.06 -12.70 -13.02
N ARG A 192 28.83 -12.19 -12.93
CA ARG A 192 28.37 -11.49 -11.73
C ARG A 192 28.38 -12.42 -10.51
N GLU A 193 29.15 -12.05 -9.52
CA GLU A 193 29.28 -12.76 -8.24
C GLU A 193 28.32 -12.15 -7.22
N VAL A 194 27.03 -12.16 -7.54
CA VAL A 194 26.01 -11.62 -6.67
C VAL A 194 24.92 -12.66 -6.42
N ARG A 195 24.33 -12.61 -5.24
CA ARG A 195 23.16 -13.39 -4.90
C ARG A 195 21.94 -12.50 -4.85
N ASP A 196 20.79 -13.07 -5.18
CA ASP A 196 19.50 -12.42 -5.08
C ASP A 196 19.10 -12.29 -3.61
N THR A 197 19.01 -11.04 -3.13
CA THR A 197 18.52 -10.69 -1.80
C THR A 197 17.33 -9.75 -1.88
N SER A 198 16.57 -9.84 -2.98
CA SER A 198 15.41 -9.00 -3.24
C SER A 198 14.35 -9.10 -2.15
N LEU A 199 13.69 -7.97 -1.90
CA LEU A 199 12.51 -7.94 -1.06
C LEU A 199 11.34 -8.55 -1.84
N ARG A 200 10.73 -9.58 -1.28
CA ARG A 200 9.62 -10.30 -1.89
C ARG A 200 8.38 -10.23 -1.01
N VAL A 201 7.22 -10.38 -1.62
CA VAL A 201 5.96 -10.50 -0.89
C VAL A 201 5.99 -11.75 -0.02
N PRO A 202 5.72 -11.64 1.29
CA PRO A 202 5.71 -12.78 2.20
C PRO A 202 4.67 -13.83 1.83
N HIS A 203 4.87 -15.04 2.32
CA HIS A 203 3.92 -16.13 2.11
C HIS A 203 2.53 -15.78 2.68
N GLY A 204 1.51 -15.99 1.87
CA GLY A 204 0.11 -15.72 2.23
C GLY A 204 -0.34 -14.26 2.06
N ALA A 205 0.57 -13.35 1.71
CA ALA A 205 0.21 -11.96 1.43
C ALA A 205 -0.11 -11.77 -0.06
N TYR A 206 -1.05 -10.87 -0.35
CA TYR A 206 -1.40 -10.44 -1.70
C TYR A 206 -2.06 -9.07 -1.63
N GLY A 207 -2.03 -8.33 -2.70
CA GLY A 207 -2.66 -7.02 -2.74
C GLY A 207 -2.23 -6.18 -3.93
N ILE A 208 -2.44 -4.88 -3.79
CA ILE A 208 -2.10 -3.88 -4.79
C ILE A 208 -1.15 -2.87 -4.13
N ILE A 209 -0.12 -2.46 -4.84
CA ILE A 209 0.82 -1.46 -4.37
C ILE A 209 0.14 -0.08 -4.41
N VAL A 210 -0.02 0.54 -3.26
CA VAL A 210 -0.68 1.85 -3.13
C VAL A 210 0.30 3.00 -3.04
N ASP A 211 1.51 2.77 -2.55
CA ASP A 211 2.55 3.79 -2.45
C ASP A 211 3.95 3.19 -2.44
N VAL A 212 4.91 3.95 -2.89
CA VAL A 212 6.34 3.59 -2.88
C VAL A 212 7.14 4.83 -2.52
N LYS A 213 8.03 4.71 -1.55
CA LYS A 213 8.95 5.78 -1.14
C LYS A 213 10.39 5.32 -1.31
N VAL A 214 11.19 6.14 -1.95
CA VAL A 214 12.61 5.89 -2.19
C VAL A 214 13.41 6.98 -1.51
N PHE A 215 14.27 6.57 -0.57
CA PHE A 215 15.16 7.48 0.13
C PHE A 215 16.60 7.25 -0.35
N THR A 216 17.23 8.31 -0.78
CA THR A 216 18.64 8.31 -1.17
C THR A 216 19.39 9.28 -0.27
N PRO A 217 20.74 9.23 -0.21
CA PRO A 217 21.50 10.24 0.54
C PRO A 217 21.21 11.68 0.11
N GLU A 218 20.75 11.86 -1.13
CA GLU A 218 20.37 13.14 -1.71
C GLU A 218 18.99 13.63 -1.26
N ASN A 219 18.10 12.69 -0.86
CA ASN A 219 16.71 12.93 -0.44
C ASN A 219 16.49 12.68 1.07
N SER A 220 17.56 12.59 1.86
CA SER A 220 17.46 12.25 3.29
C SER A 220 16.77 13.32 4.14
N ASP A 221 16.55 14.52 3.62
CA ASP A 221 15.89 15.62 4.31
C ASP A 221 14.34 15.52 4.28
N GLU A 222 13.79 14.52 3.62
CA GLU A 222 12.35 14.26 3.56
C GLU A 222 11.86 13.22 4.61
N LEU A 223 12.72 12.82 5.51
CA LEU A 223 12.41 11.89 6.61
C LEU A 223 11.85 12.61 7.84
#